data_c47abd91f5564a1da589d32e3b022f6c
#
_entry.id   c47abd91f5564a1da589d32e3b022f6c
#
_cell.length_a   1.000
_cell.length_b   1.000
_cell.length_c   1.000
_cell.angle_alpha   90.00
_cell.angle_beta   90.00
_cell.angle_gamma   90.00
#
_symmetry.space_group_name_H-M   'P 1'
#
loop_
_entity.id
_entity.type
_entity.pdbx_description
1 polymer ?
#
loop_
_entity_poly.entity_id
_entity_poly.type
_entity_poly.pdbx_seq_one_letter_code
_entity_poly.pdbx_strand_id
1 'polypeptide(L)'
;LSLLYFQNKGHDIFRRWYVDGRLYYHMIIDKSNPKLGIKEVRYIDPRKIKKVRQVNKEKDKKTGIDHIKNVDEFYVYNDKGLQQGVGSTGLQIAADSIAYCTSGLVDQNSNRVLSHLHKAIKPVNQLRMIEDSLVIYRISRAPERRIFRIDVGNLPKVKAEQYLRDVMNRYRNKLVYDASTGEIRDGRNHQSMLEDFWLPIREGGRGTDVQTLPGGQNLGEIEDIKYFQKRLYRSLNVPVSRLTEESPGTVVGAGRSSEVTRDELKFTKFVQRLRKKFTGLFLEMLRTQLILKGIINDEDWQLMKERVNFNFLKDGHFAELKDAELLQNRIDTLDRMQSYIGT
;
A
#
# COMPACT_ATOMS: atom_id res chain seq x y z
N LEU A 1 27.73 -5.59 -0.41
CA LEU A 1 26.97 -4.41 -0.83
C LEU A 1 27.27 -4.01 -2.28
N SER A 2 28.55 -4.09 -2.73
CA SER A 2 28.97 -3.80 -4.11
C SER A 2 28.26 -4.71 -5.13
N LEU A 3 28.16 -6.02 -4.88
CA LEU A 3 27.46 -6.98 -5.75
C LEU A 3 25.98 -6.65 -6.01
N LEU A 4 25.33 -5.99 -5.06
CA LEU A 4 23.95 -5.54 -5.20
C LEU A 4 23.85 -4.12 -5.80
N TYR A 5 24.96 -3.44 -6.04
CA TYR A 5 24.97 -2.00 -6.34
C TYR A 5 24.08 -1.21 -5.37
N PHE A 6 24.20 -1.54 -4.08
CA PHE A 6 23.24 -1.10 -3.08
C PHE A 6 23.18 0.41 -2.91
N GLN A 7 24.27 1.13 -3.13
CA GLN A 7 24.28 2.60 -3.10
C GLN A 7 23.28 3.21 -4.08
N ASN A 8 23.16 2.64 -5.28
CA ASN A 8 22.29 3.19 -6.33
C ASN A 8 20.91 2.52 -6.34
N LYS A 9 20.85 1.21 -6.06
CA LYS A 9 19.63 0.40 -6.17
C LYS A 9 18.99 0.06 -4.82
N GLY A 10 19.56 0.52 -3.72
CA GLY A 10 19.09 0.15 -2.37
C GLY A 10 17.63 0.49 -2.12
N HIS A 11 17.18 1.66 -2.58
CA HIS A 11 15.79 2.07 -2.48
C HIS A 11 14.86 1.13 -3.25
N ASP A 12 15.21 0.77 -4.50
CA ASP A 12 14.38 -0.11 -5.34
C ASP A 12 14.30 -1.53 -4.76
N ILE A 13 15.43 -2.03 -4.24
CA ILE A 13 15.49 -3.35 -3.58
C ILE A 13 14.60 -3.36 -2.34
N PHE A 14 14.69 -2.32 -1.51
CA PHE A 14 13.85 -2.19 -0.32
C PHE A 14 12.36 -2.03 -0.70
N ARG A 15 12.04 -1.21 -1.70
CA ARG A 15 10.67 -1.03 -2.21
C ARG A 15 10.07 -2.35 -2.67
N ARG A 16 10.81 -3.15 -3.46
CA ARG A 16 10.34 -4.48 -3.89
C ARG A 16 10.06 -5.39 -2.70
N TRP A 17 10.99 -5.45 -1.74
CA TRP A 17 10.78 -6.22 -0.53
C TRP A 17 9.55 -5.78 0.26
N TYR A 18 9.32 -4.48 0.37
CA TYR A 18 8.19 -3.91 1.09
C TYR A 18 6.86 -4.21 0.39
N VAL A 19 6.83 -4.12 -0.95
CA VAL A 19 5.65 -4.36 -1.79
C VAL A 19 5.33 -5.84 -1.90
N ASP A 20 6.34 -6.69 -2.20
CA ASP A 20 6.12 -8.13 -2.44
C ASP A 20 6.15 -8.96 -1.15
N GLY A 21 6.70 -8.40 -0.07
CA GLY A 21 6.88 -9.08 1.22
C GLY A 21 7.99 -10.13 1.22
N ARG A 22 8.66 -10.34 0.11
CA ARG A 22 9.70 -11.35 -0.07
C ARG A 22 10.64 -10.97 -1.22
N LEU A 23 11.93 -11.30 -1.05
CA LEU A 23 12.96 -11.11 -2.06
C LEU A 23 13.69 -12.42 -2.30
N TYR A 24 14.03 -12.66 -3.55
CA TYR A 24 14.85 -13.79 -3.97
C TYR A 24 15.99 -13.29 -4.84
N TYR A 25 17.20 -13.66 -4.46
CA TYR A 25 18.39 -13.41 -5.25
C TYR A 25 19.13 -14.71 -5.48
N HIS A 26 19.38 -15.03 -6.75
CA HIS A 26 20.20 -16.15 -7.13
C HIS A 26 21.67 -15.75 -7.07
N MET A 27 22.44 -16.44 -6.25
CA MET A 27 23.87 -16.25 -6.07
C MET A 27 24.61 -17.13 -7.06
N ILE A 28 25.29 -16.53 -8.01
CA ILE A 28 26.05 -17.22 -9.05
C ILE A 28 27.49 -17.32 -8.61
N ILE A 29 28.01 -18.55 -8.58
CA ILE A 29 29.38 -18.88 -8.22
C ILE A 29 30.10 -19.48 -9.43
N ASP A 30 31.41 -19.37 -9.46
CA ASP A 30 32.21 -20.06 -10.43
C ASP A 30 32.46 -21.52 -9.98
N LYS A 31 31.92 -22.49 -10.72
CA LYS A 31 32.09 -23.92 -10.42
C LYS A 31 33.54 -24.37 -10.47
N SER A 32 34.35 -23.75 -11.33
CA SER A 32 35.76 -24.09 -11.48
C SER A 32 36.61 -23.60 -10.31
N ASN A 33 36.21 -22.52 -9.67
CA ASN A 33 36.95 -21.92 -8.56
C ASN A 33 36.00 -21.32 -7.49
N PRO A 34 35.34 -22.16 -6.68
CA PRO A 34 34.36 -21.72 -5.69
C PRO A 34 34.93 -20.77 -4.63
N LYS A 35 36.26 -20.85 -4.38
CA LYS A 35 36.97 -19.99 -3.41
C LYS A 35 36.98 -18.51 -3.80
N LEU A 36 36.67 -18.17 -5.05
CA LEU A 36 36.50 -16.76 -5.44
C LEU A 36 35.27 -16.13 -4.80
N GLY A 37 34.32 -16.96 -4.34
CA GLY A 37 33.08 -16.52 -3.71
C GLY A 37 31.99 -16.23 -4.73
N ILE A 38 31.01 -15.39 -4.35
CA ILE A 38 29.88 -15.01 -5.20
C ILE A 38 30.35 -14.06 -6.30
N LYS A 39 30.18 -14.46 -7.56
CA LYS A 39 30.54 -13.68 -8.74
C LYS A 39 29.49 -12.65 -9.11
N GLU A 40 28.22 -13.04 -9.08
CA GLU A 40 27.07 -12.23 -9.48
C GLU A 40 25.84 -12.57 -8.64
N VAL A 41 24.96 -11.60 -8.47
CA VAL A 41 23.68 -11.78 -7.77
C VAL A 41 22.55 -11.34 -8.69
N ARG A 42 21.64 -12.26 -9.02
CA ARG A 42 20.50 -12.01 -9.92
C ARG A 42 19.18 -11.97 -9.16
N TYR A 43 18.42 -10.92 -9.34
CA TYR A 43 17.08 -10.82 -8.81
C TYR A 43 16.13 -11.79 -9.52
N ILE A 44 15.28 -12.48 -8.73
CA ILE A 44 14.21 -13.34 -9.25
C ILE A 44 12.88 -12.77 -8.79
N ASP A 45 11.94 -12.63 -9.74
CA ASP A 45 10.56 -12.19 -9.43
C ASP A 45 9.87 -13.21 -8.51
N PRO A 46 9.33 -12.78 -7.36
CA PRO A 46 8.63 -13.65 -6.41
C PRO A 46 7.44 -14.42 -6.99
N ARG A 47 6.90 -13.97 -8.13
CA ARG A 47 5.80 -14.64 -8.84
C ARG A 47 6.26 -15.84 -9.67
N LYS A 48 7.56 -15.92 -9.95
CA LYS A 48 8.18 -16.97 -10.78
C LYS A 48 8.88 -18.07 -9.99
N ILE A 49 9.01 -17.89 -8.67
CA ILE A 49 9.75 -18.82 -7.81
C ILE A 49 8.91 -19.25 -6.60
N LYS A 50 9.02 -20.53 -6.24
CA LYS A 50 8.36 -21.11 -5.09
C LYS A 50 9.33 -22.00 -4.32
N LYS A 51 9.36 -21.87 -3.00
CA LYS A 51 10.06 -22.80 -2.11
C LYS A 51 9.20 -24.06 -1.93
N VAL A 52 9.77 -25.20 -2.18
CA VAL A 52 9.14 -26.52 -2.01
C VAL A 52 9.88 -27.25 -0.91
N ARG A 53 9.13 -27.77 0.04
CA ARG A 53 9.62 -28.64 1.08
C ARG A 53 8.98 -30.02 0.90
N GLN A 54 9.78 -30.98 0.50
CA GLN A 54 9.36 -32.36 0.30
C GLN A 54 9.72 -33.19 1.54
N VAL A 55 8.69 -33.68 2.22
CA VAL A 55 8.88 -34.50 3.42
C VAL A 55 8.64 -35.94 3.03
N ASN A 56 9.70 -36.74 3.02
CA ASN A 56 9.64 -38.17 2.78
C ASN A 56 9.33 -38.87 4.11
N LYS A 57 8.15 -39.50 4.19
CA LYS A 57 7.70 -40.25 5.36
C LYS A 57 7.89 -41.73 5.11
N GLU A 58 8.39 -42.45 6.08
CA GLU A 58 8.47 -43.91 6.09
C GLU A 58 7.61 -44.45 7.23
N LYS A 59 6.69 -45.37 6.92
CA LYS A 59 5.86 -46.02 7.94
C LYS A 59 6.66 -47.12 8.62
N ASP A 60 6.77 -47.04 9.92
CA ASP A 60 7.31 -48.14 10.71
C ASP A 60 6.32 -49.33 10.63
N LYS A 61 6.81 -50.47 10.12
CA LYS A 61 6.02 -51.67 9.94
C LYS A 61 5.49 -52.28 11.25
N LYS A 62 6.09 -51.94 12.40
CA LYS A 62 5.73 -52.48 13.71
C LYS A 62 4.74 -51.59 14.48
N THR A 63 4.90 -50.29 14.40
CA THR A 63 4.10 -49.31 15.20
C THR A 63 3.06 -48.58 14.38
N GLY A 64 3.11 -48.68 13.04
CA GLY A 64 2.21 -47.95 12.15
C GLY A 64 2.42 -46.44 12.14
N ILE A 65 3.41 -45.92 12.87
CA ILE A 65 3.69 -44.48 13.00
C ILE A 65 4.53 -44.01 11.81
N ASP A 66 4.16 -42.86 11.25
CA ASP A 66 4.91 -42.22 10.18
C ASP A 66 6.17 -41.52 10.75
N HIS A 67 7.35 -42.00 10.40
CA HIS A 67 8.62 -41.34 10.70
C HIS A 67 9.07 -40.46 9.51
N ILE A 68 9.56 -39.26 9.79
CA ILE A 68 10.16 -38.41 8.77
C ILE A 68 11.57 -38.90 8.49
N LYS A 69 11.80 -39.47 7.31
CA LYS A 69 13.11 -39.98 6.89
C LYS A 69 14.04 -38.86 6.39
N ASN A 70 13.55 -38.02 5.51
CA ASN A 70 14.32 -36.93 4.93
C ASN A 70 13.40 -35.76 4.62
N VAL A 71 13.97 -34.55 4.71
CA VAL A 71 13.29 -33.30 4.35
C VAL A 71 14.16 -32.58 3.33
N ASP A 72 13.74 -32.62 2.06
CA ASP A 72 14.43 -31.95 0.99
C ASP A 72 13.78 -30.59 0.74
N GLU A 73 14.59 -29.53 0.81
CA GLU A 73 14.16 -28.18 0.53
C GLU A 73 14.84 -27.67 -0.76
N PHE A 74 14.05 -27.22 -1.70
CA PHE A 74 14.54 -26.66 -2.96
C PHE A 74 13.58 -25.59 -3.48
N TYR A 75 14.06 -24.78 -4.42
CA TYR A 75 13.24 -23.82 -5.12
C TYR A 75 12.89 -24.32 -6.51
N VAL A 76 11.66 -24.04 -6.94
CA VAL A 76 11.21 -24.31 -8.30
C VAL A 76 10.99 -22.95 -8.99
N TYR A 77 11.70 -22.74 -10.10
CA TYR A 77 11.59 -21.57 -10.93
C TYR A 77 10.86 -21.89 -12.22
N ASN A 78 9.87 -21.04 -12.57
CA ASN A 78 9.16 -21.14 -13.85
C ASN A 78 9.11 -19.75 -14.51
N ASP A 79 9.64 -19.63 -15.70
CA ASP A 79 9.70 -18.35 -16.42
C ASP A 79 8.31 -17.79 -16.80
N LYS A 80 7.34 -18.67 -17.07
CA LYS A 80 5.96 -18.29 -17.37
C LYS A 80 5.12 -17.92 -16.15
N GLY A 81 5.70 -17.99 -14.93
CA GLY A 81 5.01 -17.77 -13.66
C GLY A 81 4.38 -19.06 -13.10
N LEU A 82 4.06 -18.99 -11.82
CA LEU A 82 3.45 -20.11 -11.08
C LEU A 82 1.93 -19.97 -11.09
N GLN A 83 1.27 -20.29 -12.18
CA GLN A 83 -0.19 -20.36 -12.22
C GLN A 83 -0.69 -21.61 -11.45
N GLN A 84 -1.84 -21.48 -10.77
CA GLN A 84 -2.47 -22.62 -10.10
C GLN A 84 -2.81 -23.70 -11.12
N GLY A 85 -2.25 -24.91 -10.93
CA GLY A 85 -2.59 -26.08 -11.73
C GLY A 85 -1.52 -26.56 -12.71
N VAL A 86 -0.46 -25.80 -12.98
CA VAL A 86 0.68 -26.32 -13.73
C VAL A 86 1.57 -27.05 -12.74
N GLY A 87 1.58 -28.39 -12.83
CA GLY A 87 2.43 -29.26 -12.03
C GLY A 87 3.88 -28.80 -12.07
N SER A 88 4.67 -29.29 -11.17
CA SER A 88 6.06 -28.99 -10.82
C SER A 88 7.11 -29.00 -11.95
N THR A 89 6.73 -28.69 -13.18
CA THR A 89 7.63 -28.55 -14.34
C THR A 89 8.30 -27.19 -14.33
N GLY A 90 9.32 -27.05 -13.48
CA GLY A 90 10.18 -25.88 -13.42
C GLY A 90 11.62 -26.29 -13.16
N LEU A 91 12.54 -25.34 -13.36
CA LEU A 91 13.93 -25.53 -13.00
C LEU A 91 14.07 -25.64 -11.48
N GLN A 92 14.60 -26.75 -11.02
CA GLN A 92 14.91 -26.92 -9.60
C GLN A 92 16.24 -26.22 -9.29
N ILE A 93 16.23 -25.41 -8.24
CA ILE A 93 17.40 -24.65 -7.76
C ILE A 93 17.63 -25.06 -6.31
N ALA A 94 18.87 -25.37 -5.98
CA ALA A 94 19.25 -25.72 -4.60
C ALA A 94 18.95 -24.55 -3.63
N ALA A 95 18.54 -24.90 -2.42
CA ALA A 95 18.19 -23.91 -1.40
C ALA A 95 19.37 -22.94 -1.10
N ASP A 96 20.59 -23.45 -1.09
CA ASP A 96 21.80 -22.70 -0.77
C ASP A 96 22.22 -21.70 -1.86
N SER A 97 21.67 -21.83 -3.08
CA SER A 97 21.96 -20.94 -4.19
C SER A 97 21.11 -19.66 -4.18
N ILE A 98 20.12 -19.57 -3.28
CA ILE A 98 19.18 -18.46 -3.25
C ILE A 98 19.23 -17.75 -1.91
N ALA A 99 19.56 -16.45 -1.92
CA ALA A 99 19.39 -15.59 -0.79
C ALA A 99 17.90 -15.17 -0.70
N TYR A 100 17.25 -15.54 0.38
CA TYR A 100 15.83 -15.31 0.61
C TYR A 100 15.58 -14.42 1.80
N CYS A 101 14.84 -13.34 1.59
CA CYS A 101 14.47 -12.41 2.65
C CYS A 101 12.96 -12.20 2.68
N THR A 102 12.34 -12.42 3.83
CA THR A 102 10.88 -12.27 4.02
C THR A 102 10.53 -11.03 4.84
N SER A 103 9.28 -10.56 4.70
CA SER A 103 8.70 -9.54 5.58
C SER A 103 8.54 -10.04 7.03
N GLY A 104 8.52 -11.37 7.23
CA GLY A 104 8.18 -12.02 8.49
C GLY A 104 6.70 -11.92 8.87
N LEU A 105 5.84 -11.45 7.97
CA LEU A 105 4.39 -11.51 8.12
C LEU A 105 3.88 -12.74 7.39
N VAL A 106 3.23 -13.63 8.12
CA VAL A 106 2.69 -14.88 7.56
C VAL A 106 1.20 -14.94 7.86
N ASP A 107 0.44 -15.38 6.88
CA ASP A 107 -0.97 -15.70 7.05
C ASP A 107 -1.10 -17.00 7.86
N GLN A 108 -1.90 -16.98 8.92
CA GLN A 108 -2.07 -18.13 9.81
C GLN A 108 -2.74 -19.32 9.12
N ASN A 109 -3.61 -19.07 8.15
CA ASN A 109 -4.39 -20.14 7.51
C ASN A 109 -3.66 -20.81 6.33
N SER A 110 -2.89 -20.02 5.57
CA SER A 110 -2.30 -20.49 4.32
C SER A 110 -0.77 -20.55 4.33
N ASN A 111 -0.12 -20.21 5.43
CA ASN A 111 1.34 -20.09 5.54
C ASN A 111 1.99 -19.23 4.43
N ARG A 112 1.21 -18.35 3.84
CA ARG A 112 1.70 -17.45 2.79
C ARG A 112 2.34 -16.21 3.40
N VAL A 113 3.48 -15.83 2.86
CA VAL A 113 4.15 -14.59 3.26
C VAL A 113 3.35 -13.40 2.75
N LEU A 114 2.99 -12.50 3.66
CA LEU A 114 2.22 -11.29 3.37
C LEU A 114 3.14 -10.10 3.17
N SER A 115 2.71 -9.20 2.30
CA SER A 115 3.30 -7.89 2.10
C SER A 115 3.05 -6.96 3.28
N HIS A 116 3.93 -5.99 3.51
CA HIS A 116 3.67 -4.91 4.46
C HIS A 116 2.47 -4.05 4.05
N LEU A 117 2.14 -4.00 2.76
CA LEU A 117 0.97 -3.30 2.22
C LEU A 117 -0.35 -4.04 2.43
N HIS A 118 -0.32 -5.31 2.86
CA HIS A 118 -1.54 -6.12 3.00
C HIS A 118 -2.60 -5.44 3.87
N LYS A 119 -2.19 -4.80 4.97
CA LYS A 119 -3.10 -4.08 5.87
C LYS A 119 -3.77 -2.86 5.23
N ALA A 120 -3.17 -2.31 4.19
CA ALA A 120 -3.67 -1.12 3.50
C ALA A 120 -4.69 -1.44 2.39
N ILE A 121 -4.78 -2.68 1.92
CA ILE A 121 -5.65 -3.08 0.81
C ILE A 121 -7.12 -2.69 1.09
N LYS A 122 -7.64 -3.06 2.26
CA LYS A 122 -9.02 -2.74 2.61
C LYS A 122 -9.27 -1.23 2.74
N PRO A 123 -8.46 -0.46 3.49
CA PRO A 123 -8.60 1.00 3.55
C PRO A 123 -8.49 1.70 2.19
N VAL A 124 -7.57 1.28 1.32
CA VAL A 124 -7.42 1.86 -0.04
C VAL A 124 -8.67 1.64 -0.86
N ASN A 125 -9.20 0.41 -0.89
CA ASN A 125 -10.40 0.10 -1.65
C ASN A 125 -11.63 0.88 -1.14
N GLN A 126 -11.74 1.04 0.19
CA GLN A 126 -12.80 1.82 0.80
C GLN A 126 -12.68 3.31 0.46
N LEU A 127 -11.47 3.88 0.56
CA LEU A 127 -11.21 5.27 0.21
C LEU A 127 -11.57 5.54 -1.25
N ARG A 128 -11.06 4.71 -2.16
CA ARG A 128 -11.34 4.82 -3.60
C ARG A 128 -12.83 4.77 -3.90
N MET A 129 -13.55 3.84 -3.28
CA MET A 129 -14.99 3.71 -3.47
C MET A 129 -15.76 4.95 -3.00
N ILE A 130 -15.33 5.58 -1.90
CA ILE A 130 -15.95 6.81 -1.38
C ILE A 130 -15.61 8.00 -2.25
N GLU A 131 -14.36 8.13 -2.70
CA GLU A 131 -13.95 9.17 -3.65
C GLU A 131 -14.76 9.11 -4.94
N ASP A 132 -14.86 7.92 -5.55
CA ASP A 132 -15.68 7.70 -6.76
C ASP A 132 -17.17 8.02 -6.51
N SER A 133 -17.71 7.57 -5.38
CA SER A 133 -19.10 7.84 -5.00
C SER A 133 -19.38 9.32 -4.77
N LEU A 134 -18.42 10.05 -4.17
CA LEU A 134 -18.53 11.49 -3.98
C LEU A 134 -18.57 12.25 -5.30
N VAL A 135 -17.72 11.86 -6.24
CA VAL A 135 -17.70 12.46 -7.59
C VAL A 135 -19.05 12.24 -8.27
N ILE A 136 -19.53 11.00 -8.28
CA ILE A 136 -20.83 10.66 -8.86
C ILE A 136 -21.97 11.44 -8.18
N TYR A 137 -21.95 11.51 -6.85
CA TYR A 137 -22.94 12.25 -6.07
C TYR A 137 -22.94 13.74 -6.43
N ARG A 138 -21.76 14.37 -6.49
CA ARG A 138 -21.61 15.79 -6.86
C ARG A 138 -22.09 16.05 -8.27
N ILE A 139 -21.69 15.22 -9.24
CA ILE A 139 -22.12 15.39 -10.64
C ILE A 139 -23.63 15.20 -10.77
N SER A 140 -24.22 14.22 -10.07
CA SER A 140 -25.64 13.92 -10.19
C SER A 140 -26.56 14.83 -9.38
N ARG A 141 -26.06 15.39 -8.26
CA ARG A 141 -26.89 16.14 -7.30
C ARG A 141 -26.57 17.64 -7.24
N ALA A 142 -25.35 18.05 -7.64
CA ALA A 142 -25.00 19.48 -7.63
C ALA A 142 -25.85 20.33 -8.55
N PRO A 143 -26.17 19.88 -9.79
CA PRO A 143 -27.03 20.65 -10.64
C PRO A 143 -28.47 20.70 -10.13
N GLU A 144 -29.05 21.89 -10.14
CA GLU A 144 -30.46 22.06 -9.93
C GLU A 144 -31.23 21.33 -11.04
N ARG A 145 -32.16 20.49 -10.69
CA ARG A 145 -33.04 19.82 -11.64
C ARG A 145 -34.30 20.64 -11.85
N ARG A 146 -34.76 20.77 -13.08
CA ARG A 146 -35.96 21.49 -13.41
C ARG A 146 -37.07 20.53 -13.77
N ILE A 147 -38.26 20.78 -13.23
CA ILE A 147 -39.48 20.08 -13.58
C ILE A 147 -40.28 21.01 -14.47
N PHE A 148 -40.40 20.67 -15.75
CA PHE A 148 -41.26 21.38 -16.69
C PHE A 148 -42.63 20.72 -16.69
N ARG A 149 -43.60 21.39 -16.15
CA ARG A 149 -45.01 20.97 -16.23
C ARG A 149 -45.65 21.67 -17.42
N ILE A 150 -45.94 20.92 -18.47
CA ILE A 150 -46.47 21.46 -19.71
C ILE A 150 -47.98 21.16 -19.78
N ASP A 151 -48.77 22.23 -19.89
CA ASP A 151 -50.21 22.08 -20.14
C ASP A 151 -50.45 21.58 -21.56
N VAL A 152 -51.03 20.39 -21.68
CA VAL A 152 -51.39 19.77 -22.94
C VAL A 152 -52.87 19.91 -23.24
N GLY A 153 -53.62 20.59 -22.39
CA GLY A 153 -55.06 20.81 -22.54
C GLY A 153 -55.82 19.50 -22.81
N ASN A 154 -56.84 19.58 -23.67
CA ASN A 154 -57.67 18.44 -24.04
C ASN A 154 -57.14 17.62 -25.22
N LEU A 155 -55.83 17.66 -25.51
CA LEU A 155 -55.27 16.86 -26.60
C LEU A 155 -55.41 15.35 -26.35
N PRO A 156 -55.73 14.53 -27.39
CA PRO A 156 -55.67 13.09 -27.28
C PRO A 156 -54.29 12.62 -26.82
N LYS A 157 -54.25 11.55 -26.03
CA LYS A 157 -52.99 11.06 -25.37
C LYS A 157 -51.79 10.98 -26.32
N VAL A 158 -52.00 10.44 -27.52
CA VAL A 158 -50.94 10.28 -28.52
C VAL A 158 -50.41 11.63 -29.02
N LYS A 159 -51.28 12.61 -29.28
CA LYS A 159 -50.90 13.96 -29.71
C LYS A 159 -50.23 14.75 -28.58
N ALA A 160 -50.68 14.55 -27.36
CA ALA A 160 -50.03 15.15 -26.18
C ALA A 160 -48.58 14.65 -25.97
N GLU A 161 -48.38 13.34 -26.13
CA GLU A 161 -47.04 12.76 -26.07
C GLU A 161 -46.12 13.23 -27.20
N GLN A 162 -46.66 13.36 -28.44
CA GLN A 162 -45.88 13.92 -29.55
C GLN A 162 -45.50 15.38 -29.30
N TYR A 163 -46.44 16.20 -28.88
CA TYR A 163 -46.19 17.60 -28.54
C TYR A 163 -45.10 17.72 -27.46
N LEU A 164 -45.18 16.90 -26.45
CA LEU A 164 -44.21 16.89 -25.37
C LEU A 164 -42.80 16.48 -25.84
N ARG A 165 -42.69 15.49 -26.72
CA ARG A 165 -41.43 15.09 -27.37
C ARG A 165 -40.85 16.21 -28.23
N ASP A 166 -41.67 16.89 -28.97
CA ASP A 166 -41.22 18.00 -29.82
C ASP A 166 -40.69 19.17 -28.99
N VAL A 167 -41.37 19.50 -27.90
CA VAL A 167 -40.91 20.50 -26.95
C VAL A 167 -39.58 20.07 -26.26
N MET A 168 -39.51 18.81 -25.80
CA MET A 168 -38.25 18.26 -25.24
C MET A 168 -37.11 18.38 -26.24
N ASN A 169 -37.31 18.00 -27.49
CA ASN A 169 -36.23 18.02 -28.49
C ASN A 169 -35.76 19.44 -28.84
N ARG A 170 -36.65 20.44 -28.76
CA ARG A 170 -36.32 21.85 -28.98
C ARG A 170 -35.48 22.48 -27.88
N TYR A 171 -35.77 22.13 -26.64
CA TYR A 171 -35.20 22.84 -25.46
C TYR A 171 -34.21 22.01 -24.64
N ARG A 172 -33.85 20.82 -25.11
CA ARG A 172 -32.92 19.94 -24.41
C ARG A 172 -31.49 20.32 -24.72
N ASN A 173 -30.81 21.00 -23.78
CA ASN A 173 -29.37 21.21 -23.80
C ASN A 173 -28.67 20.01 -23.17
N LYS A 174 -27.70 19.44 -23.85
CA LYS A 174 -26.94 18.28 -23.39
C LYS A 174 -25.48 18.66 -23.20
N LEU A 175 -25.02 18.64 -21.96
CA LEU A 175 -23.60 18.62 -21.59
C LEU A 175 -23.26 17.22 -21.11
N VAL A 176 -22.23 16.61 -21.66
CA VAL A 176 -21.76 15.28 -21.27
C VAL A 176 -20.34 15.41 -20.71
N TYR A 177 -20.15 14.91 -19.51
CA TYR A 177 -18.85 14.79 -18.88
C TYR A 177 -18.26 13.41 -19.18
N ASP A 178 -17.07 13.38 -19.79
CA ASP A 178 -16.32 12.16 -20.03
C ASP A 178 -15.41 11.88 -18.83
N ALA A 179 -15.75 10.86 -18.04
CA ALA A 179 -15.00 10.48 -16.84
C ALA A 179 -13.59 9.94 -17.13
N SER A 180 -13.32 9.53 -18.37
CA SER A 180 -12.00 8.99 -18.74
C SER A 180 -11.01 10.08 -19.12
N THR A 181 -11.47 11.18 -19.69
CA THR A 181 -10.64 12.29 -20.16
C THR A 181 -10.78 13.55 -19.32
N GLY A 182 -11.84 13.67 -18.48
CA GLY A 182 -12.14 14.86 -17.70
C GLY A 182 -12.70 16.02 -18.53
N GLU A 183 -12.97 15.82 -19.81
CA GLU A 183 -13.49 16.85 -20.71
C GLU A 183 -15.03 16.90 -20.67
N ILE A 184 -15.55 18.13 -20.77
CA ILE A 184 -16.98 18.39 -20.97
C ILE A 184 -17.22 18.47 -22.47
N ARG A 185 -17.96 17.50 -23.02
CA ARG A 185 -18.32 17.50 -24.45
C ARG A 185 -19.80 17.75 -24.62
N ASP A 186 -20.14 18.52 -25.66
CA ASP A 186 -21.52 18.69 -26.11
C ASP A 186 -21.91 17.46 -26.97
N GLY A 187 -22.57 16.51 -26.35
CA GLY A 187 -22.89 15.22 -26.96
C GLY A 187 -24.38 15.06 -27.25
N ARG A 188 -24.77 15.24 -28.49
CA ARG A 188 -26.18 15.06 -28.93
C ARG A 188 -26.70 13.63 -28.78
N ASN A 189 -25.85 12.65 -28.50
CA ASN A 189 -26.21 11.21 -28.49
C ASN A 189 -25.98 10.48 -27.15
N HIS A 190 -25.63 11.18 -26.06
CA HIS A 190 -25.41 10.52 -24.77
C HIS A 190 -26.42 11.03 -23.73
N GLN A 191 -26.82 10.14 -22.82
CA GLN A 191 -27.71 10.50 -21.71
C GLN A 191 -27.03 11.56 -20.85
N SER A 192 -27.62 12.76 -20.77
CA SER A 192 -27.15 13.83 -19.92
C SER A 192 -27.36 13.45 -18.44
N MET A 193 -26.37 13.69 -17.59
CA MET A 193 -26.55 13.59 -16.13
C MET A 193 -27.49 14.68 -15.57
N LEU A 194 -27.83 15.67 -16.38
CA LEU A 194 -28.78 16.72 -16.09
C LEU A 194 -30.15 16.28 -16.66
N GLU A 195 -30.90 15.54 -15.88
CA GLU A 195 -32.25 15.14 -16.26
C GLU A 195 -33.25 16.24 -15.86
N ASP A 196 -33.74 16.96 -16.84
CA ASP A 196 -34.94 17.79 -16.67
C ASP A 196 -36.17 16.89 -16.79
N PHE A 197 -37.12 17.05 -15.86
CA PHE A 197 -38.37 16.27 -15.88
C PHE A 197 -39.45 17.01 -16.62
N TRP A 198 -40.02 16.39 -17.66
CA TRP A 198 -41.09 16.93 -18.49
C TRP A 198 -42.38 16.18 -18.22
N LEU A 199 -43.31 16.84 -17.54
CA LEU A 199 -44.55 16.21 -17.09
C LEU A 199 -45.77 16.86 -17.78
N PRO A 200 -46.64 16.10 -18.46
CA PRO A 200 -47.85 16.65 -19.00
C PRO A 200 -48.89 16.88 -17.92
N ILE A 201 -49.52 18.04 -17.89
CA ILE A 201 -50.65 18.37 -17.01
C ILE A 201 -51.93 18.37 -17.88
N ARG A 202 -52.97 17.79 -17.35
CA ARG A 202 -54.32 17.83 -17.92
C ARG A 202 -55.27 18.44 -16.93
N GLU A 203 -56.17 19.26 -17.42
CA GLU A 203 -57.32 19.88 -16.71
C GLU A 203 -57.01 20.53 -15.37
N GLY A 204 -57.34 21.82 -15.26
CA GLY A 204 -57.32 22.60 -14.03
C GLY A 204 -55.99 23.15 -13.58
N GLY A 205 -54.93 22.85 -14.30
CA GLY A 205 -53.60 23.42 -14.01
C GLY A 205 -53.50 24.83 -14.58
N ARG A 206 -52.91 25.76 -13.83
CA ARG A 206 -52.67 27.13 -14.26
C ARG A 206 -51.48 27.22 -15.25
N GLY A 207 -51.68 26.72 -16.51
CA GLY A 207 -50.66 26.85 -17.54
C GLY A 207 -49.37 26.05 -17.32
N THR A 208 -48.38 26.33 -18.15
CA THR A 208 -47.04 25.70 -18.07
C THR A 208 -46.29 26.27 -16.83
N ASP A 209 -45.86 25.40 -15.92
CA ASP A 209 -45.12 25.75 -14.72
C ASP A 209 -43.72 25.11 -14.72
N VAL A 210 -42.72 25.84 -14.23
CA VAL A 210 -41.35 25.38 -14.13
C VAL A 210 -40.94 25.43 -12.65
N GLN A 211 -40.79 24.25 -12.06
CA GLN A 211 -40.30 24.13 -10.71
C GLN A 211 -38.84 23.70 -10.69
N THR A 212 -38.03 24.35 -9.88
CA THR A 212 -36.64 24.00 -9.63
C THR A 212 -36.58 23.11 -8.43
N LEU A 213 -36.04 21.90 -8.58
CA LEU A 213 -35.65 21.06 -7.43
C LEU A 213 -34.28 21.56 -6.94
N PRO A 214 -34.18 21.98 -5.69
CA PRO A 214 -32.91 22.44 -5.15
C PRO A 214 -31.84 21.37 -5.30
N GLY A 215 -30.63 21.78 -5.63
CA GLY A 215 -29.45 20.92 -5.64
C GLY A 215 -29.20 20.29 -4.27
N GLY A 216 -28.32 19.29 -4.21
CA GLY A 216 -27.95 18.64 -2.96
C GLY A 216 -27.28 19.65 -2.00
N GLN A 217 -27.73 19.63 -0.76
CA GLN A 217 -27.06 20.35 0.32
C GLN A 217 -25.80 19.58 0.75
N ASN A 218 -24.83 20.26 1.37
CA ASN A 218 -23.61 19.68 1.92
C ASN A 218 -22.62 19.07 0.88
N LEU A 219 -22.61 19.62 -0.33
CA LEU A 219 -21.67 19.20 -1.37
C LEU A 219 -20.19 19.48 -1.03
N GLY A 220 -19.94 20.33 -0.03
CA GLY A 220 -18.60 20.67 0.44
C GLY A 220 -18.01 19.75 1.50
N GLU A 221 -18.81 18.84 2.08
CA GLU A 221 -18.36 17.96 3.13
C GLU A 221 -17.42 16.88 2.58
N ILE A 222 -16.21 16.83 3.13
CA ILE A 222 -15.15 15.86 2.78
C ILE A 222 -14.61 15.13 4.02
N GLU A 223 -15.33 15.22 5.15
CA GLU A 223 -14.85 14.64 6.41
C GLU A 223 -14.74 13.11 6.36
N ASP A 224 -15.65 12.46 5.67
CA ASP A 224 -15.61 11.02 5.44
C ASP A 224 -14.36 10.61 4.67
N ILE A 225 -14.00 11.35 3.62
CA ILE A 225 -12.79 11.10 2.84
C ILE A 225 -11.56 11.28 3.73
N LYS A 226 -11.49 12.38 4.50
CA LYS A 226 -10.40 12.63 5.45
C LYS A 226 -10.29 11.52 6.50
N TYR A 227 -11.42 10.99 6.98
CA TYR A 227 -11.43 9.87 7.92
C TYR A 227 -10.81 8.61 7.31
N PHE A 228 -11.22 8.21 6.09
CA PHE A 228 -10.69 7.03 5.43
C PHE A 228 -9.22 7.21 5.00
N GLN A 229 -8.84 8.42 4.61
CA GLN A 229 -7.46 8.76 4.35
C GLN A 229 -6.59 8.62 5.60
N LYS A 230 -7.01 9.18 6.74
CA LYS A 230 -6.31 8.99 8.02
C LYS A 230 -6.23 7.51 8.42
N ARG A 231 -7.27 6.73 8.16
CA ARG A 231 -7.29 5.28 8.41
C ARG A 231 -6.29 4.53 7.53
N LEU A 232 -6.18 4.91 6.26
CA LEU A 232 -5.18 4.35 5.34
C LEU A 232 -3.77 4.60 5.86
N TYR A 233 -3.42 5.82 6.21
CA TYR A 233 -2.09 6.17 6.72
C TYR A 233 -1.76 5.45 8.04
N ARG A 234 -2.72 5.36 8.95
CA ARG A 234 -2.56 4.56 10.18
C ARG A 234 -2.30 3.08 9.88
N SER A 235 -2.94 2.50 8.86
CA SER A 235 -2.70 1.10 8.47
C SER A 235 -1.28 0.87 7.95
N LEU A 236 -0.65 1.89 7.36
CA LEU A 236 0.73 1.89 6.88
C LEU A 236 1.75 2.32 7.95
N ASN A 237 1.29 2.62 9.17
CA ASN A 237 2.08 3.20 10.26
C ASN A 237 2.74 4.55 9.91
N VAL A 238 2.19 5.30 8.95
CA VAL A 238 2.65 6.65 8.61
C VAL A 238 2.01 7.65 9.56
N PRO A 239 2.79 8.57 10.15
CA PRO A 239 2.24 9.63 10.99
C PRO A 239 1.29 10.52 10.19
N VAL A 240 0.07 10.70 10.71
CA VAL A 240 -0.95 11.52 10.06
C VAL A 240 -0.52 13.00 10.02
N SER A 241 0.26 13.42 11.03
CA SER A 241 0.81 14.78 11.13
C SER A 241 1.68 15.21 9.95
N ARG A 242 2.32 14.26 9.25
CA ARG A 242 3.12 14.55 8.05
C ARG A 242 2.29 14.92 6.81
N LEU A 243 0.99 14.70 6.87
CA LEU A 243 0.08 14.77 5.72
C LEU A 243 -1.01 15.84 5.87
N THR A 244 -1.10 16.42 7.06
CA THR A 244 -1.97 17.57 7.29
C THR A 244 -1.29 18.79 6.71
N GLU A 245 -1.84 19.30 5.61
CA GLU A 245 -1.54 20.62 5.03
C GLU A 245 -2.13 21.77 5.88
N GLU A 246 -2.39 21.52 7.16
CA GLU A 246 -2.80 22.59 8.06
C GLU A 246 -1.64 23.55 8.22
N SER A 247 -1.90 24.76 7.70
CA SER A 247 -1.06 25.95 7.64
C SER A 247 0.16 25.97 8.55
N PRO A 248 1.35 26.31 8.02
CA PRO A 248 2.60 26.37 8.78
C PRO A 248 2.57 27.34 9.98
N GLY A 249 1.52 28.17 10.08
CA GLY A 249 1.40 29.20 11.11
C GLY A 249 0.71 28.81 12.42
N THR A 250 0.05 27.64 12.50
CA THR A 250 -0.76 27.29 13.70
C THR A 250 -0.07 26.27 14.61
N VAL A 251 1.17 25.91 14.36
CA VAL A 251 1.88 24.81 15.07
C VAL A 251 2.63 25.27 16.33
N VAL A 252 2.48 26.51 16.77
CA VAL A 252 3.17 27.02 17.95
C VAL A 252 2.27 26.96 19.19
N GLY A 253 1.84 25.73 19.56
CA GLY A 253 1.20 25.47 20.84
C GLY A 253 1.88 24.26 21.50
N ALA A 254 2.43 24.44 22.67
CA ALA A 254 3.25 23.46 23.43
C ALA A 254 2.62 22.06 23.61
N GLY A 255 1.31 21.87 23.37
CA GLY A 255 0.65 20.58 23.46
C GLY A 255 0.74 19.71 22.20
N ARG A 256 0.83 20.31 21.01
CA ARG A 256 0.89 19.58 19.72
C ARG A 256 2.31 19.05 19.40
N SER A 257 3.36 19.71 19.87
CA SER A 257 4.74 19.27 19.65
C SER A 257 5.04 17.92 20.30
N SER A 258 4.46 17.65 21.47
CA SER A 258 4.65 16.36 22.17
C SER A 258 3.93 15.20 21.45
N GLU A 259 2.79 15.45 20.85
CA GLU A 259 2.00 14.44 20.12
C GLU A 259 2.64 14.09 18.76
N VAL A 260 3.10 15.09 18.03
CA VAL A 260 3.89 14.92 16.80
C VAL A 260 5.17 14.13 17.11
N THR A 261 5.86 14.47 18.19
CA THR A 261 7.07 13.75 18.62
C THR A 261 6.80 12.28 18.96
N ARG A 262 5.65 11.98 19.59
CA ARG A 262 5.27 10.60 19.93
C ARG A 262 5.01 9.74 18.71
N ASP A 263 4.31 10.27 17.70
CA ASP A 263 4.01 9.53 16.48
C ASP A 263 5.26 9.34 15.63
N GLU A 264 6.17 10.32 15.57
CA GLU A 264 7.47 10.20 14.93
C GLU A 264 8.34 9.12 15.61
N LEU A 265 8.31 9.01 16.92
CA LEU A 265 8.99 7.93 17.64
C LEU A 265 8.44 6.55 17.30
N LYS A 266 7.11 6.41 17.19
CA LYS A 266 6.49 5.16 16.76
C LYS A 266 6.91 4.80 15.35
N PHE A 267 6.93 5.78 14.45
CA PHE A 267 7.35 5.61 13.08
C PHE A 267 8.82 5.20 12.98
N THR A 268 9.71 5.87 13.70
CA THR A 268 11.13 5.52 13.76
C THR A 268 11.34 4.08 14.28
N LYS A 269 10.63 3.68 15.33
CA LYS A 269 10.67 2.29 15.83
C LYS A 269 10.13 1.28 14.81
N PHE A 270 9.13 1.67 14.04
CA PHE A 270 8.60 0.84 12.95
C PHE A 270 9.64 0.68 11.84
N VAL A 271 10.27 1.76 11.39
CA VAL A 271 11.34 1.74 10.38
C VAL A 271 12.54 0.90 10.85
N GLN A 272 12.95 1.03 12.11
CA GLN A 272 14.04 0.22 12.69
C GLN A 272 13.70 -1.28 12.65
N ARG A 273 12.46 -1.67 12.95
CA ARG A 273 12.02 -3.07 12.83
C ARG A 273 12.06 -3.57 11.39
N LEU A 274 11.67 -2.73 10.43
CA LEU A 274 11.78 -3.07 9.01
C LEU A 274 13.24 -3.25 8.59
N ARG A 275 14.12 -2.31 8.97
CA ARG A 275 15.55 -2.36 8.71
C ARG A 275 16.16 -3.66 9.25
N LYS A 276 15.84 -4.01 10.52
CA LYS A 276 16.32 -5.26 11.14
C LYS A 276 15.89 -6.51 10.40
N LYS A 277 14.65 -6.55 9.85
CA LYS A 277 14.20 -7.70 9.04
C LYS A 277 14.85 -7.74 7.67
N PHE A 278 15.02 -6.58 7.05
CA PHE A 278 15.65 -6.46 5.74
C PHE A 278 17.13 -6.86 5.75
N THR A 279 17.84 -6.67 6.87
CA THR A 279 19.25 -7.11 7.01
C THR A 279 19.44 -8.61 6.84
N GLY A 280 18.37 -9.41 6.98
CA GLY A 280 18.42 -10.84 6.69
C GLY A 280 18.97 -11.16 5.29
N LEU A 281 18.70 -10.32 4.30
CA LEU A 281 19.25 -10.47 2.96
C LEU A 281 20.79 -10.39 2.96
N PHE A 282 21.33 -9.42 3.65
CA PHE A 282 22.78 -9.22 3.72
C PHE A 282 23.48 -10.31 4.54
N LEU A 283 22.85 -10.77 5.62
CA LEU A 283 23.37 -11.86 6.43
C LEU A 283 23.48 -13.17 5.64
N GLU A 284 22.46 -13.49 4.85
CA GLU A 284 22.44 -14.69 4.01
C GLU A 284 23.57 -14.67 2.98
N MET A 285 23.70 -13.54 2.26
CA MET A 285 24.79 -13.37 1.27
C MET A 285 26.17 -13.35 1.91
N LEU A 286 26.29 -12.74 3.11
CA LEU A 286 27.54 -12.70 3.85
C LEU A 286 27.97 -14.10 4.28
N ARG A 287 27.04 -14.89 4.83
CA ARG A 287 27.25 -16.30 5.20
C ARG A 287 27.83 -17.08 4.04
N THR A 288 27.13 -17.06 2.92
CA THR A 288 27.53 -17.82 1.72
C THR A 288 28.91 -17.35 1.23
N GLN A 289 29.18 -16.06 1.21
CA GLN A 289 30.45 -15.50 0.79
C GLN A 289 31.61 -15.96 1.67
N LEU A 290 31.43 -15.95 3.00
CA LEU A 290 32.47 -16.30 3.95
C LEU A 290 32.77 -17.81 3.95
N ILE A 291 31.73 -18.64 3.83
CA ILE A 291 31.88 -20.10 3.71
C ILE A 291 32.58 -20.48 2.41
N LEU A 292 32.19 -19.92 1.26
CA LEU A 292 32.83 -20.20 -0.03
C LEU A 292 34.31 -19.84 -0.02
N LYS A 293 34.69 -18.74 0.62
CA LYS A 293 36.09 -18.33 0.75
C LYS A 293 36.86 -19.17 1.78
N GLY A 294 36.21 -20.03 2.51
CA GLY A 294 36.82 -20.87 3.56
C GLY A 294 37.32 -20.07 4.77
N ILE A 295 36.73 -18.87 5.01
CA ILE A 295 37.12 -18.02 6.14
C ILE A 295 36.49 -18.52 7.43
N ILE A 296 35.25 -19.02 7.37
CA ILE A 296 34.48 -19.55 8.51
C ILE A 296 33.75 -20.85 8.13
N ASN A 297 33.46 -21.64 9.16
CA ASN A 297 32.59 -22.79 9.07
C ASN A 297 31.16 -22.43 9.49
N ASP A 298 30.19 -23.33 9.27
CA ASP A 298 28.80 -23.09 9.67
C ASP A 298 28.62 -22.93 11.18
N GLU A 299 29.41 -23.64 12.00
CA GLU A 299 29.40 -23.52 13.46
C GLU A 299 29.86 -22.12 13.90
N ASP A 300 30.97 -21.65 13.34
CA ASP A 300 31.49 -20.30 13.60
C ASP A 300 30.49 -19.21 13.16
N TRP A 301 29.78 -19.46 12.05
CA TRP A 301 28.75 -18.54 11.60
C TRP A 301 27.63 -18.38 12.60
N GLN A 302 27.16 -19.44 13.24
CA GLN A 302 26.08 -19.35 14.24
C GLN A 302 26.48 -18.44 15.41
N LEU A 303 27.72 -18.52 15.85
CA LEU A 303 28.25 -17.66 16.91
C LEU A 303 28.44 -16.19 16.46
N MET A 304 28.88 -16.02 15.22
CA MET A 304 29.17 -14.70 14.67
C MET A 304 27.91 -13.94 14.26
N LYS A 305 26.88 -14.61 13.76
CA LYS A 305 25.63 -14.02 13.26
C LYS A 305 24.99 -13.05 14.25
N GLU A 306 25.00 -13.37 15.55
CA GLU A 306 24.39 -12.54 16.57
C GLU A 306 25.18 -11.25 16.86
N ARG A 307 26.48 -11.23 16.52
CA ARG A 307 27.36 -10.08 16.73
C ARG A 307 27.43 -9.13 15.54
N VAL A 308 26.91 -9.56 14.37
CA VAL A 308 26.89 -8.70 13.17
C VAL A 308 25.77 -7.68 13.28
N ASN A 309 26.14 -6.41 13.39
CA ASN A 309 25.20 -5.30 13.42
C ASN A 309 25.34 -4.44 12.16
N PHE A 310 24.22 -4.02 11.60
CA PHE A 310 24.17 -3.10 10.47
C PHE A 310 23.75 -1.72 10.95
N ASN A 311 24.64 -0.75 10.79
CA ASN A 311 24.36 0.64 11.10
C ASN A 311 23.74 1.32 9.89
N PHE A 312 22.47 1.68 10.00
CA PHE A 312 21.79 2.52 9.03
C PHE A 312 21.97 3.98 9.43
N LEU A 313 22.28 4.81 8.46
CA LEU A 313 22.31 6.26 8.68
C LEU A 313 20.94 6.69 9.22
N LYS A 314 20.97 7.45 10.30
CA LYS A 314 19.78 8.06 10.86
C LYS A 314 19.52 9.34 10.09
N ASP A 315 18.30 9.52 9.54
CA ASP A 315 17.85 10.84 9.09
C ASP A 315 17.62 11.70 10.32
N GLY A 316 18.71 12.43 10.71
CA GLY A 316 18.92 12.82 12.08
C GLY A 316 18.28 14.11 12.52
N HIS A 317 17.69 14.93 11.66
CA HIS A 317 17.33 16.28 12.10
C HIS A 317 16.37 16.30 13.31
N PHE A 318 15.35 15.44 13.30
CA PHE A 318 14.45 15.31 14.46
C PHE A 318 15.08 14.59 15.65
N ALA A 319 15.95 13.61 15.39
CA ALA A 319 16.65 12.91 16.47
C ALA A 319 17.69 13.81 17.14
N GLU A 320 18.41 14.60 16.36
CA GLU A 320 19.41 15.56 16.84
C GLU A 320 18.78 16.69 17.66
N LEU A 321 17.66 17.26 17.19
CA LEU A 321 16.92 18.28 17.96
C LEU A 321 16.46 17.72 19.31
N LYS A 322 15.96 16.49 19.32
CA LYS A 322 15.50 15.86 20.55
C LYS A 322 16.63 15.48 21.49
N ASP A 323 17.73 14.99 20.96
CA ASP A 323 18.92 14.71 21.78
C ASP A 323 19.50 16.00 22.37
N ALA A 324 19.45 17.12 21.62
CA ALA A 324 19.80 18.45 22.11
C ALA A 324 18.85 18.93 23.22
N GLU A 325 17.51 18.80 23.02
CA GLU A 325 16.51 19.12 24.05
C GLU A 325 16.69 18.27 25.33
N LEU A 326 16.93 16.97 25.17
CA LEU A 326 17.18 16.07 26.29
C LEU A 326 18.47 16.43 27.03
N LEU A 327 19.51 16.82 26.30
CA LEU A 327 20.77 17.27 26.88
C LEU A 327 20.55 18.57 27.68
N GLN A 328 19.84 19.54 27.11
CA GLN A 328 19.48 20.78 27.76
C GLN A 328 18.70 20.55 29.06
N ASN A 329 17.66 19.72 29.01
CA ASN A 329 16.87 19.35 30.18
C ASN A 329 17.70 18.63 31.26
N ARG A 330 18.71 17.84 30.88
CA ARG A 330 19.63 17.20 31.81
C ARG A 330 20.57 18.20 32.45
N ILE A 331 21.09 19.17 31.67
CA ILE A 331 21.93 20.25 32.16
C ILE A 331 21.14 21.12 33.15
N ASP A 332 19.92 21.54 32.80
CA ASP A 332 19.05 22.32 33.66
C ASP A 332 18.70 21.55 34.96
N THR A 333 18.56 20.23 34.88
CA THR A 333 18.34 19.39 36.07
C THR A 333 19.59 19.34 36.94
N LEU A 334 20.77 19.20 36.35
CA LEU A 334 22.05 19.23 37.08
C LEU A 334 22.27 20.58 37.75
N ASP A 335 22.02 21.69 37.06
CA ASP A 335 22.14 23.03 37.65
C ASP A 335 21.23 23.20 38.89
N ARG A 336 19.98 22.71 38.77
CA ARG A 336 19.06 22.71 39.93
C ARG A 336 19.52 21.81 41.07
N MET A 337 20.18 20.69 40.76
CA MET A 337 20.67 19.75 41.77
C MET A 337 21.96 20.23 42.43
N GLN A 338 22.72 21.13 41.79
CA GLN A 338 23.99 21.66 42.30
C GLN A 338 23.82 22.32 43.66
N SER A 339 22.69 22.96 43.95
CA SER A 339 22.37 23.53 45.25
C SER A 339 22.12 22.50 46.36
N TYR A 340 21.88 21.23 46.01
CA TYR A 340 21.61 20.14 46.95
C TYR A 340 22.79 19.17 47.12
N ILE A 341 23.75 19.22 46.21
CA ILE A 341 24.99 18.43 46.28
C ILE A 341 25.98 19.32 47.00
N GLY A 342 26.16 19.09 48.31
CA GLY A 342 27.13 19.84 49.11
C GLY A 342 28.54 19.77 48.50
N THR A 343 29.25 20.89 48.57
CA THR A 343 30.65 21.03 48.17
C THR A 343 31.55 20.07 48.91
#